data_6a3a991ba2354eed0ce764af4c5061ee
#
_entry.id   6a3a991ba2354eed0ce764af4c5061ee
#
_cell.length_a   1.000
_cell.length_b   1.000
_cell.length_c   1.000
_cell.angle_alpha   90.00
_cell.angle_beta   90.00
_cell.angle_gamma   90.00
#
_symmetry.space_group_name_H-M   'P 1'
#
loop_
_entity.id
_entity.type
_entity.pdbx_description
1 polymer ?
#
loop_
_entity_poly.entity_id
_entity_poly.type
_entity_poly.pdbx_seq_one_letter_code
_entity_poly.pdbx_strand_id
1 'polypeptide(L)'
;AEKDLIIEKAKLSPSASINYSKSENKDYSATIDKLDQETIKATITWPIIKGGENISSIKKSSLKKQRSSLLSEDAENRVITETTNAWSKYQSSKSVLVATEAQLKAAEIANEGITLEYDSGNTRTTLEVIQSRSLLLDARITFAKAERDFMISKFELAFQLGTLSSSSIKSL
;
A
#
# COMPACT_ATOMS: atom_id res chain seq x y z
N ALA A 1 13.42 15.09 2.79
CA ALA A 1 14.50 14.74 3.72
C ALA A 1 15.89 15.23 3.25
N GLU A 2 16.32 14.98 2.00
CA GLU A 2 17.63 15.45 1.51
C GLU A 2 17.67 16.96 1.40
N LYS A 3 16.68 17.58 0.79
CA LYS A 3 16.54 19.05 0.69
C LYS A 3 16.44 19.72 2.07
N ASP A 4 15.81 19.06 3.04
CA ASP A 4 15.72 19.57 4.42
C ASP A 4 17.09 19.68 5.08
N LEU A 5 17.98 18.71 4.81
CA LEU A 5 19.36 18.78 5.28
C LEU A 5 20.12 19.97 4.66
N ILE A 6 19.90 20.24 3.38
CA ILE A 6 20.50 21.41 2.70
C ILE A 6 19.97 22.71 3.31
N ILE A 7 18.67 22.79 3.59
CA ILE A 7 18.05 23.96 4.23
C ILE A 7 18.64 24.19 5.63
N GLU A 8 18.79 23.13 6.44
CA GLU A 8 19.39 23.27 7.77
C GLU A 8 20.86 23.71 7.72
N LYS A 9 21.62 23.25 6.72
CA LYS A 9 22.99 23.74 6.49
C LYS A 9 23.02 25.19 6.01
N ALA A 10 22.07 25.60 5.18
CA ALA A 10 21.96 26.98 4.67
C ALA A 10 21.64 27.99 5.78
N LYS A 11 21.03 27.58 6.89
CA LYS A 11 20.80 28.44 8.06
C LYS A 11 22.08 28.90 8.78
N LEU A 12 23.22 28.28 8.47
CA LEU A 12 24.54 28.75 8.94
C LEU A 12 25.07 29.94 8.11
N SER A 13 24.47 30.21 6.96
CA SER A 13 24.86 31.32 6.10
C SER A 13 24.27 32.63 6.57
N PRO A 14 24.95 33.77 6.32
CA PRO A 14 24.41 35.09 6.62
C PRO A 14 23.14 35.34 5.78
N SER A 15 22.12 35.92 6.41
CA SER A 15 20.91 36.42 5.74
C SER A 15 20.92 37.94 5.68
N ALA A 16 20.52 38.51 4.56
CA ALA A 16 20.36 39.95 4.38
C ALA A 16 18.89 40.26 4.08
N SER A 17 18.36 41.26 4.74
CA SER A 17 17.00 41.77 4.51
C SER A 17 17.01 43.28 4.36
N ILE A 18 16.21 43.80 3.42
CA ILE A 18 15.97 45.25 3.23
C ILE A 18 14.48 45.48 3.47
N ASN A 19 14.18 46.32 4.45
CA ASN A 19 12.82 46.73 4.76
C ASN A 19 12.67 48.22 4.45
N TYR A 20 11.66 48.57 3.67
CA TYR A 20 11.20 49.93 3.46
C TYR A 20 9.87 50.10 4.18
N SER A 21 9.78 51.13 5.01
CA SER A 21 8.53 51.49 5.67
C SER A 21 8.26 52.98 5.47
N LYS A 22 7.03 53.30 5.09
CA LYS A 22 6.51 54.68 5.04
C LYS A 22 5.36 54.75 6.03
N SER A 23 5.46 55.72 6.93
CA SER A 23 4.42 56.02 7.92
C SER A 23 4.00 57.47 7.81
N GLU A 24 2.71 57.73 7.70
CA GLU A 24 2.11 59.02 7.71
C GLU A 24 1.22 59.13 8.96
N ASN A 25 1.61 60.00 9.91
CA ASN A 25 0.85 60.24 11.12
C ASN A 25 0.27 61.65 11.06
N LYS A 26 -1.06 61.76 11.17
CA LYS A 26 -1.79 63.02 11.31
C LYS A 26 -2.01 63.28 12.80
N ASP A 27 -2.00 64.55 13.19
CA ASP A 27 -2.16 65.00 14.58
C ASP A 27 -1.12 64.37 15.54
N TYR A 28 0.17 64.33 15.11
CA TYR A 28 1.23 63.68 15.85
C TYR A 28 1.50 64.33 17.24
N SER A 29 1.39 65.64 17.32
CA SER A 29 1.48 66.38 18.60
C SER A 29 0.85 67.76 18.47
N ALA A 30 0.64 68.47 19.62
CA ALA A 30 0.09 69.82 19.66
C ALA A 30 0.80 70.87 18.79
N THR A 31 2.01 70.54 18.30
CA THR A 31 2.87 71.46 17.51
C THR A 31 3.14 70.93 16.11
N ILE A 32 2.87 69.64 15.82
CA ILE A 32 3.15 68.99 14.54
C ILE A 32 1.87 68.30 14.03
N ASP A 33 1.23 68.91 13.02
CA ASP A 33 -0.01 68.44 12.42
C ASP A 33 0.18 67.16 11.60
N LYS A 34 1.31 67.02 10.93
CA LYS A 34 1.59 65.90 10.04
C LYS A 34 3.05 65.49 10.15
N LEU A 35 3.30 64.18 10.36
CA LEU A 35 4.63 63.60 10.36
C LEU A 35 4.68 62.49 9.29
N ASP A 36 5.40 62.76 8.22
CA ASP A 36 5.74 61.77 7.19
C ASP A 36 7.12 61.18 7.48
N GLN A 37 7.17 59.89 7.74
CA GLN A 37 8.41 59.19 8.01
C GLN A 37 8.67 58.10 7.00
N GLU A 38 9.79 58.16 6.32
CA GLU A 38 10.25 57.09 5.43
C GLU A 38 11.55 56.48 6.04
N THR A 39 11.50 55.17 6.19
CA THR A 39 12.65 54.44 6.76
C THR A 39 13.08 53.30 5.84
N ILE A 40 14.33 53.30 5.47
CA ILE A 40 15.00 52.20 4.79
C ILE A 40 15.93 51.52 5.79
N LYS A 41 15.68 50.25 6.09
CA LYS A 41 16.50 49.47 7.03
C LYS A 41 17.12 48.26 6.33
N ALA A 42 18.43 48.23 6.17
CA ALA A 42 19.16 47.05 5.74
C ALA A 42 19.71 46.31 6.96
N THR A 43 19.41 45.01 7.07
CA THR A 43 19.86 44.18 8.20
C THR A 43 20.57 42.94 7.64
N ILE A 44 21.80 42.70 8.11
CA ILE A 44 22.54 41.47 7.86
C ILE A 44 22.62 40.71 9.20
N THR A 45 22.15 39.45 9.17
CA THR A 45 22.18 38.56 10.35
C THR A 45 23.01 37.34 10.05
N TRP A 46 24.05 37.08 10.84
CA TRP A 46 24.86 35.87 10.71
C TRP A 46 24.86 35.13 12.06
N PRO A 47 24.19 33.95 12.12
CA PRO A 47 24.11 33.17 13.34
C PRO A 47 25.37 32.33 13.58
N ILE A 48 26.45 32.93 14.03
CA ILE A 48 27.75 32.26 14.23
C ILE A 48 27.71 31.29 15.42
N ILE A 49 27.10 31.68 16.54
CA ILE A 49 27.00 30.87 17.76
C ILE A 49 25.55 30.93 18.29
N LYS A 50 24.88 29.78 18.33
CA LYS A 50 23.55 29.60 18.92
C LYS A 50 23.50 28.41 19.88
N GLY A 51 24.44 28.35 20.85
CA GLY A 51 24.40 27.33 21.90
C GLY A 51 24.31 25.88 21.39
N GLY A 52 24.87 25.57 20.21
CA GLY A 52 24.84 24.23 19.63
C GLY A 52 23.52 23.87 18.89
N GLU A 53 22.53 24.76 18.86
CA GLU A 53 21.23 24.53 18.18
C GLU A 53 21.40 24.14 16.71
N ASN A 54 22.20 24.89 15.97
CA ASN A 54 22.44 24.66 14.54
C ASN A 54 23.09 23.29 14.29
N ILE A 55 24.07 22.89 15.11
CA ILE A 55 24.74 21.58 14.97
C ILE A 55 23.74 20.44 15.26
N SER A 56 22.93 20.60 16.31
CA SER A 56 21.92 19.64 16.70
C SER A 56 20.82 19.50 15.61
N SER A 57 20.40 20.61 15.00
CA SER A 57 19.42 20.62 13.91
C SER A 57 19.94 19.95 12.65
N ILE A 58 21.20 20.18 12.28
CA ILE A 58 21.85 19.49 11.15
C ILE A 58 21.96 17.99 11.42
N LYS A 59 22.39 17.59 12.63
CA LYS A 59 22.47 16.18 13.02
C LYS A 59 21.09 15.51 12.98
N LYS A 60 20.07 16.18 13.54
CA LYS A 60 18.67 15.72 13.48
C LYS A 60 18.18 15.54 12.04
N SER A 61 18.47 16.48 11.15
CA SER A 61 18.08 16.41 9.74
C SER A 61 18.86 15.30 8.99
N SER A 62 20.13 15.09 9.31
CA SER A 62 20.94 13.98 8.79
C SER A 62 20.36 12.61 9.19
N LEU A 63 20.00 12.44 10.47
CA LEU A 63 19.37 11.21 10.96
C LEU A 63 17.98 11.00 10.33
N LYS A 64 17.23 12.09 10.08
CA LYS A 64 15.95 12.03 9.38
C LYS A 64 16.10 11.60 7.92
N LYS A 65 17.16 12.06 7.23
CA LYS A 65 17.52 11.58 5.89
C LYS A 65 17.82 10.07 5.91
N GLN A 66 18.65 9.62 6.84
CA GLN A 66 19.00 8.20 6.99
C GLN A 66 17.78 7.34 7.29
N ARG A 67 16.91 7.78 8.22
CA ARG A 67 15.64 7.10 8.50
C ARG A 67 14.76 6.99 7.24
N SER A 68 14.65 8.05 6.45
CA SER A 68 13.87 8.05 5.21
C SER A 68 14.42 7.06 4.18
N SER A 69 15.76 6.94 4.10
CA SER A 69 16.40 5.95 3.22
C SER A 69 16.10 4.51 3.65
N LEU A 70 16.20 4.22 4.96
CA LEU A 70 15.89 2.90 5.51
C LEU A 70 14.41 2.53 5.35
N LEU A 71 13.50 3.51 5.51
CA LEU A 71 12.07 3.28 5.26
C LEU A 71 11.75 3.01 3.78
N SER A 72 12.53 3.60 2.86
CA SER A 72 12.39 3.31 1.42
C SER A 72 12.85 1.89 1.11
N GLU A 73 13.99 1.47 1.67
CA GLU A 73 14.51 0.11 1.53
C GLU A 73 13.56 -0.94 2.15
N ASP A 74 13.02 -0.65 3.35
CA ASP A 74 12.00 -1.51 3.99
C ASP A 74 10.74 -1.66 3.13
N ALA A 75 10.25 -0.55 2.57
CA ALA A 75 9.10 -0.57 1.66
C ALA A 75 9.37 -1.41 0.40
N GLU A 76 10.57 -1.31 -0.17
CA GLU A 76 10.99 -2.09 -1.34
C GLU A 76 11.05 -3.59 -1.02
N ASN A 77 11.69 -3.97 0.08
CA ASN A 77 11.76 -5.34 0.54
C ASN A 77 10.37 -5.92 0.85
N ARG A 78 9.47 -5.12 1.43
CA ARG A 78 8.10 -5.51 1.69
C ARG A 78 7.34 -5.78 0.39
N VAL A 79 7.44 -4.91 -0.61
CA VAL A 79 6.79 -5.10 -1.91
C VAL A 79 7.28 -6.39 -2.58
N ILE A 80 8.58 -6.65 -2.56
CA ILE A 80 9.16 -7.89 -3.12
C ILE A 80 8.56 -9.11 -2.40
N THR A 81 8.53 -9.09 -1.07
CA THR A 81 8.00 -10.20 -0.27
C THR A 81 6.51 -10.44 -0.52
N GLU A 82 5.70 -9.38 -0.50
CA GLU A 82 4.26 -9.46 -0.72
C GLU A 82 3.93 -9.94 -2.13
N THR A 83 4.66 -9.46 -3.15
CA THR A 83 4.48 -9.91 -4.54
C THR A 83 4.86 -11.39 -4.71
N THR A 84 5.95 -11.82 -4.09
CA THR A 84 6.39 -13.24 -4.13
C THR A 84 5.36 -14.14 -3.44
N ASN A 85 4.82 -13.71 -2.32
CA ASN A 85 3.77 -14.45 -1.60
C ASN A 85 2.48 -14.54 -2.44
N ALA A 86 2.05 -13.44 -3.05
CA ALA A 86 0.88 -13.42 -3.93
C ALA A 86 1.06 -14.33 -5.15
N TRP A 87 2.26 -14.34 -5.75
CA TRP A 87 2.60 -15.26 -6.84
C TRP A 87 2.54 -16.72 -6.41
N SER A 88 3.15 -17.06 -5.28
CA SER A 88 3.13 -18.43 -4.74
C SER A 88 1.71 -18.89 -4.43
N LYS A 89 0.88 -18.02 -3.85
CA LYS A 89 -0.53 -18.28 -3.57
C LYS A 89 -1.34 -18.50 -4.85
N TYR A 90 -1.10 -17.70 -5.90
CA TYR A 90 -1.71 -17.88 -7.21
C TYR A 90 -1.36 -19.24 -7.83
N GLN A 91 -0.10 -19.64 -7.82
CA GLN A 91 0.34 -20.93 -8.33
C GLN A 91 -0.26 -22.10 -7.55
N SER A 92 -0.27 -22.00 -6.22
CA SER A 92 -0.88 -23.03 -5.36
C SER A 92 -2.38 -23.16 -5.60
N SER A 93 -3.12 -22.06 -5.62
CA SER A 93 -4.57 -22.09 -5.85
C SER A 93 -4.93 -22.61 -7.24
N LYS A 94 -4.12 -22.30 -8.27
CA LYS A 94 -4.28 -22.87 -9.61
C LYS A 94 -4.11 -24.41 -9.60
N SER A 95 -3.11 -24.90 -8.90
CA SER A 95 -2.88 -26.34 -8.78
C SER A 95 -4.01 -27.05 -8.01
N VAL A 96 -4.50 -26.42 -6.94
CA VAL A 96 -5.66 -26.91 -6.17
C VAL A 96 -6.92 -26.94 -7.03
N LEU A 97 -7.17 -25.91 -7.84
CA LEU A 97 -8.32 -25.87 -8.74
C LEU A 97 -8.32 -27.06 -9.72
N VAL A 98 -7.19 -27.31 -10.38
CA VAL A 98 -7.05 -28.45 -11.32
C VAL A 98 -7.25 -29.79 -10.61
N ALA A 99 -6.69 -29.94 -9.40
CA ALA A 99 -6.83 -31.17 -8.62
C ALA A 99 -8.29 -31.41 -8.17
N THR A 100 -8.98 -30.37 -7.72
CA THR A 100 -10.38 -30.48 -7.26
C THR A 100 -11.35 -30.66 -8.43
N GLU A 101 -11.05 -30.11 -9.62
CA GLU A 101 -11.80 -30.41 -10.85
C GLU A 101 -11.71 -31.89 -11.22
N ALA A 102 -10.51 -32.46 -11.19
CA ALA A 102 -10.31 -33.89 -11.42
C ALA A 102 -11.03 -34.75 -10.37
N GLN A 103 -10.99 -34.35 -9.10
CA GLN A 103 -11.73 -35.00 -8.01
C GLN A 103 -13.23 -34.96 -8.21
N LEU A 104 -13.78 -33.82 -8.63
CA LEU A 104 -15.19 -33.66 -8.94
C LEU A 104 -15.61 -34.61 -10.05
N LYS A 105 -14.87 -34.64 -11.15
CA LYS A 105 -15.13 -35.52 -12.29
C LYS A 105 -15.08 -37.01 -11.90
N ALA A 106 -14.14 -37.39 -11.07
CA ALA A 106 -14.06 -38.76 -10.55
C ALA A 106 -15.28 -39.13 -9.67
N ALA A 107 -15.72 -38.18 -8.81
CA ALA A 107 -16.91 -38.38 -7.96
C ALA A 107 -18.21 -38.44 -8.79
N GLU A 108 -18.31 -37.68 -9.88
CA GLU A 108 -19.44 -37.74 -10.81
C GLU A 108 -19.55 -39.13 -11.49
N ILE A 109 -18.43 -39.61 -12.04
CA ILE A 109 -18.37 -40.93 -12.68
C ILE A 109 -18.68 -42.04 -11.67
N ALA A 110 -18.13 -41.96 -10.45
CA ALA A 110 -18.37 -42.94 -9.41
C ALA A 110 -19.85 -42.96 -8.97
N ASN A 111 -20.46 -41.78 -8.77
CA ASN A 111 -21.86 -41.67 -8.41
C ASN A 111 -22.80 -42.19 -9.51
N GLU A 112 -22.49 -41.88 -10.76
CA GLU A 112 -23.24 -42.40 -11.93
C GLU A 112 -23.16 -43.93 -11.98
N GLY A 113 -21.96 -44.51 -11.88
CA GLY A 113 -21.74 -45.95 -11.88
C GLY A 113 -22.52 -46.66 -10.78
N ILE A 114 -22.41 -46.18 -9.51
CA ILE A 114 -23.11 -46.75 -8.37
C ILE A 114 -24.62 -46.66 -8.54
N THR A 115 -25.14 -45.56 -9.10
CA THR A 115 -26.57 -45.35 -9.34
C THR A 115 -27.08 -46.30 -10.43
N LEU A 116 -26.37 -46.45 -11.54
CA LEU A 116 -26.71 -47.38 -12.62
C LEU A 116 -26.70 -48.84 -12.14
N GLU A 117 -25.71 -49.24 -11.33
CA GLU A 117 -25.65 -50.59 -10.76
C GLU A 117 -26.84 -50.85 -9.79
N TYR A 118 -27.24 -49.86 -9.00
CA TYR A 118 -28.39 -49.94 -8.11
C TYR A 118 -29.70 -50.09 -8.90
N ASP A 119 -29.90 -49.25 -9.92
CA ASP A 119 -31.11 -49.24 -10.74
C ASP A 119 -31.27 -50.52 -11.58
N SER A 120 -30.16 -51.16 -11.98
CA SER A 120 -30.16 -52.43 -12.69
C SER A 120 -30.44 -53.66 -11.80
N GLY A 121 -30.70 -53.47 -10.51
CA GLY A 121 -30.99 -54.54 -9.57
C GLY A 121 -29.75 -55.36 -9.15
N ASN A 122 -28.57 -54.85 -9.41
CA ASN A 122 -27.29 -55.43 -9.01
C ASN A 122 -27.00 -55.19 -7.51
N THR A 123 -26.04 -55.84 -6.94
CA THR A 123 -25.68 -56.01 -5.52
C THR A 123 -25.47 -54.72 -4.72
N ARG A 124 -25.77 -53.55 -5.25
CA ARG A 124 -25.60 -52.25 -4.53
C ARG A 124 -26.75 -51.96 -3.59
N THR A 125 -26.43 -51.38 -2.45
CA THR A 125 -27.37 -51.00 -1.41
C THR A 125 -27.76 -49.51 -1.53
N THR A 126 -28.95 -49.16 -1.02
CA THR A 126 -29.39 -47.77 -0.90
C THR A 126 -28.40 -46.90 -0.12
N LEU A 127 -27.73 -47.50 0.87
CA LEU A 127 -26.70 -46.81 1.66
C LEU A 127 -25.51 -46.36 0.79
N GLU A 128 -25.03 -47.23 -0.11
CA GLU A 128 -23.94 -46.91 -1.03
C GLU A 128 -24.31 -45.79 -1.99
N VAL A 129 -25.53 -45.74 -2.47
CA VAL A 129 -26.05 -44.64 -3.31
C VAL A 129 -26.07 -43.32 -2.54
N ILE A 130 -26.55 -43.33 -1.29
CA ILE A 130 -26.56 -42.14 -0.43
C ILE A 130 -25.15 -41.67 -0.13
N GLN A 131 -24.22 -42.56 0.20
CA GLN A 131 -22.81 -42.25 0.43
C GLN A 131 -22.14 -41.65 -0.81
N SER A 132 -22.37 -42.22 -1.99
CA SER A 132 -21.87 -41.74 -3.26
C SER A 132 -22.36 -40.32 -3.57
N ARG A 133 -23.64 -40.04 -3.33
CA ARG A 133 -24.21 -38.69 -3.50
C ARG A 133 -23.62 -37.68 -2.52
N SER A 134 -23.36 -38.09 -1.28
CA SER A 134 -22.70 -37.24 -0.30
C SER A 134 -21.27 -36.89 -0.72
N LEU A 135 -20.50 -37.87 -1.20
CA LEU A 135 -19.13 -37.64 -1.71
C LEU A 135 -19.12 -36.72 -2.93
N LEU A 136 -20.12 -36.88 -3.85
CA LEU A 136 -20.25 -35.99 -4.99
C LEU A 136 -20.56 -34.54 -4.53
N LEU A 137 -21.46 -34.38 -3.55
CA LEU A 137 -21.78 -33.06 -3.02
C LEU A 137 -20.55 -32.40 -2.37
N ASP A 138 -19.80 -33.15 -1.59
CA ASP A 138 -18.55 -32.67 -0.96
C ASP A 138 -17.51 -32.26 -2.01
N ALA A 139 -17.37 -33.03 -3.09
CA ALA A 139 -16.49 -32.69 -4.19
C ALA A 139 -16.93 -31.40 -4.91
N ARG A 140 -18.22 -31.18 -5.12
CA ARG A 140 -18.78 -29.96 -5.71
C ARG A 140 -18.50 -28.74 -4.83
N ILE A 141 -18.73 -28.88 -3.52
CA ILE A 141 -18.45 -27.80 -2.57
C ILE A 141 -16.95 -27.45 -2.54
N THR A 142 -16.09 -28.48 -2.57
CA THR A 142 -14.62 -28.30 -2.57
C THR A 142 -14.15 -27.61 -3.84
N PHE A 143 -14.67 -28.00 -4.99
CA PHE A 143 -14.38 -27.37 -6.27
C PHE A 143 -14.82 -25.90 -6.29
N ALA A 144 -16.05 -25.59 -5.87
CA ALA A 144 -16.55 -24.22 -5.80
C ALA A 144 -15.72 -23.32 -4.87
N LYS A 145 -15.20 -23.88 -3.74
CA LYS A 145 -14.26 -23.17 -2.88
C LYS A 145 -12.92 -22.91 -3.58
N ALA A 146 -12.40 -23.89 -4.31
CA ALA A 146 -11.15 -23.73 -5.06
C ALA A 146 -11.27 -22.71 -6.19
N GLU A 147 -12.39 -22.64 -6.90
CA GLU A 147 -12.69 -21.60 -7.89
C GLU A 147 -12.66 -20.21 -7.27
N ARG A 148 -13.37 -20.03 -6.14
CA ARG A 148 -13.34 -18.77 -5.40
C ARG A 148 -11.93 -18.38 -4.96
N ASP A 149 -11.17 -19.31 -4.41
CA ASP A 149 -9.82 -19.05 -3.87
C ASP A 149 -8.83 -18.74 -4.99
N PHE A 150 -8.96 -19.37 -6.13
CA PHE A 150 -8.20 -19.05 -7.34
C PHE A 150 -8.52 -17.63 -7.84
N MET A 151 -9.81 -17.27 -7.92
CA MET A 151 -10.25 -15.91 -8.27
C MET A 151 -9.63 -14.86 -7.34
N ILE A 152 -9.74 -15.06 -6.03
CA ILE A 152 -9.19 -14.16 -5.02
C ILE A 152 -7.67 -14.02 -5.21
N SER A 153 -6.94 -15.12 -5.38
CA SER A 153 -5.48 -15.09 -5.57
C SER A 153 -5.06 -14.35 -6.84
N LYS A 154 -5.85 -14.44 -7.91
CA LYS A 154 -5.66 -13.70 -9.16
C LYS A 154 -5.78 -12.18 -8.93
N PHE A 155 -6.78 -11.75 -8.16
CA PHE A 155 -6.95 -10.33 -7.82
C PHE A 155 -5.88 -9.83 -6.86
N GLU A 156 -5.50 -10.63 -5.87
CA GLU A 156 -4.40 -10.29 -4.95
C GLU A 156 -3.09 -10.06 -5.71
N LEU A 157 -2.78 -10.95 -6.66
CA LEU A 157 -1.60 -10.79 -7.51
C LEU A 157 -1.67 -9.51 -8.37
N ALA A 158 -2.81 -9.24 -9.01
CA ALA A 158 -3.03 -8.05 -9.81
C ALA A 158 -2.92 -6.76 -8.97
N PHE A 159 -3.37 -6.80 -7.71
CA PHE A 159 -3.23 -5.71 -6.75
C PHE A 159 -1.76 -5.43 -6.42
N GLN A 160 -0.99 -6.47 -6.09
CA GLN A 160 0.44 -6.32 -5.77
C GLN A 160 1.27 -5.84 -6.97
N LEU A 161 0.86 -6.20 -8.19
CA LEU A 161 1.47 -5.70 -9.43
C LEU A 161 1.03 -4.29 -9.82
N GLY A 162 0.07 -3.70 -9.10
CA GLY A 162 -0.48 -2.38 -9.42
C GLY A 162 -1.31 -2.33 -10.71
N THR A 163 -1.71 -3.48 -11.24
CA THR A 163 -2.47 -3.60 -12.50
C THR A 163 -3.99 -3.66 -12.29
N LEU A 164 -4.44 -3.64 -11.03
CA LEU A 164 -5.86 -3.69 -10.70
C LEU A 164 -6.53 -2.36 -11.05
N SER A 165 -7.33 -2.33 -12.09
CA SER A 165 -8.14 -1.18 -12.50
C SER A 165 -9.63 -1.53 -12.50
N SER A 166 -10.51 -0.51 -12.46
CA SER A 166 -11.96 -0.74 -12.53
C SER A 166 -12.39 -1.39 -13.85
N SER A 167 -11.62 -1.25 -14.93
CA SER A 167 -11.82 -1.94 -16.20
C SER A 167 -11.48 -3.42 -16.13
N SER A 168 -10.47 -3.80 -15.35
CA SER A 168 -10.06 -5.21 -15.15
C SER A 168 -11.11 -6.03 -14.40
N ILE A 169 -11.93 -5.36 -13.55
CA ILE A 169 -13.01 -6.01 -12.80
C ILE A 169 -14.23 -6.27 -13.68
N LYS A 170 -14.47 -5.44 -14.72
CA LYS A 170 -15.61 -5.59 -15.64
C LYS A 170 -15.40 -6.65 -16.73
N SER A 171 -14.18 -7.08 -16.98
CA SER A 171 -13.82 -8.07 -18.01
C SER A 171 -13.77 -9.52 -17.51
N LEU A 172 -14.21 -9.77 -16.29
CA LEU A 172 -14.32 -11.06 -15.60
C LEU A 172 -15.78 -11.44 -15.37
#